data_82d7112ecf1a97536bdb8d9b19b82681
#
_entry.id   82d7112ecf1a97536bdb8d9b19b82681
#
_cell.length_a   1.000
_cell.length_b   1.000
_cell.length_c   1.000
_cell.angle_alpha   90.00
_cell.angle_beta   90.00
_cell.angle_gamma   90.00
#
_symmetry.space_group_name_H-M   'P 1'
#
loop_
_entity.id
_entity.type
_entity.pdbx_description
1 polymer ?
#
loop_
_entity_poly.entity_id
_entity_poly.type
_entity_poly.pdbx_seq_one_letter_code
_entity_poly.pdbx_strand_id
1 'polypeptide(L)'
;MGVKRFGDWDKAKALLANNPGARLTLAIRQATIKNALLLVREIKRGIVKQAPGGVPFVKLAESTIERKGSSKALIDTGFLLSAITQKIMADQAFVGLLRGTVNKDGEQMVNIGAIMEYGATIKHPSGVTIILPARPFLHPVMEAYREQVIENYRQAIRSVF
;
A
#
# COMPACT_ATOMS: atom_id res chain seq x y z
N MET A 1 -8.92 46.88 35.17
CA MET A 1 -7.68 46.22 34.75
C MET A 1 -7.86 45.71 33.34
N GLY A 2 -7.17 46.31 32.37
CA GLY A 2 -7.23 45.84 30.97
C GLY A 2 -6.31 44.66 30.75
N VAL A 3 -6.84 43.54 30.24
CA VAL A 3 -6.06 42.40 29.85
C VAL A 3 -5.24 42.75 28.61
N LYS A 4 -3.90 42.79 28.72
CA LYS A 4 -3.02 42.94 27.56
C LYS A 4 -3.09 41.62 26.74
N ARG A 5 -3.61 41.72 25.51
CA ARG A 5 -3.64 40.62 24.55
C ARG A 5 -2.31 40.63 23.76
N PHE A 6 -1.58 39.52 23.82
CA PHE A 6 -0.38 39.28 23.04
C PHE A 6 -0.71 38.36 21.89
N GLY A 7 -0.23 38.68 20.68
CA GLY A 7 -0.44 37.87 19.46
C GLY A 7 -1.32 38.56 18.43
N ASP A 8 -1.32 38.02 17.23
CA ASP A 8 -2.11 38.52 16.08
C ASP A 8 -3.55 37.92 16.14
N TRP A 9 -4.40 38.59 16.97
CA TRP A 9 -5.78 38.15 17.21
C TRP A 9 -6.71 38.31 16.02
N ASP A 10 -6.42 39.28 15.12
CA ASP A 10 -7.24 39.47 13.93
C ASP A 10 -6.99 38.36 12.92
N LYS A 11 -5.75 37.92 12.81
CA LYS A 11 -5.37 36.75 12.02
C LYS A 11 -5.97 35.47 12.60
N ALA A 12 -5.92 35.30 13.92
CA ALA A 12 -6.55 34.18 14.59
C ALA A 12 -8.07 34.13 14.38
N LYS A 13 -8.77 35.28 14.47
CA LYS A 13 -10.20 35.38 14.19
C LYS A 13 -10.53 35.06 12.74
N ALA A 14 -9.74 35.56 11.78
CA ALA A 14 -9.91 35.26 10.36
C ALA A 14 -9.73 33.78 10.06
N LEU A 15 -8.73 33.13 10.67
CA LEU A 15 -8.53 31.68 10.57
C LEU A 15 -9.72 30.88 11.13
N LEU A 16 -10.25 31.27 12.29
CA LEU A 16 -11.38 30.61 12.92
C LEU A 16 -12.71 30.81 12.14
N ALA A 17 -12.91 31.99 11.55
CA ALA A 17 -14.09 32.30 10.74
C ALA A 17 -14.17 31.45 9.46
N ASN A 18 -13.03 31.03 8.91
CA ASN A 18 -12.93 30.20 7.70
C ASN A 18 -13.07 28.69 7.94
N ASN A 19 -13.53 28.27 9.10
CA ASN A 19 -13.72 26.87 9.50
C ASN A 19 -12.49 25.98 9.19
N PRO A 20 -11.35 26.24 9.84
CA PRO A 20 -10.08 25.53 9.56
C PRO A 20 -10.19 24.04 9.83
N GLY A 21 -11.08 23.62 10.73
CA GLY A 21 -11.32 22.20 11.03
C GLY A 21 -11.86 21.43 9.82
N ALA A 22 -12.89 21.98 9.14
CA ALA A 22 -13.44 21.33 7.95
C ALA A 22 -12.42 21.31 6.79
N ARG A 23 -11.66 22.40 6.61
CA ARG A 23 -10.60 22.48 5.60
C ARG A 23 -9.49 21.49 5.87
N LEU A 24 -9.06 21.32 7.13
CA LEU A 24 -8.06 20.38 7.54
C LEU A 24 -8.54 18.93 7.29
N THR A 25 -9.77 18.60 7.67
CA THR A 25 -10.36 17.28 7.43
C THR A 25 -10.36 16.94 5.93
N LEU A 26 -10.75 17.90 5.09
CA LEU A 26 -10.76 17.71 3.64
C LEU A 26 -9.33 17.52 3.09
N ALA A 27 -8.37 18.32 3.54
CA ALA A 27 -6.98 18.25 3.11
C ALA A 27 -6.34 16.89 3.50
N ILE A 28 -6.57 16.42 4.73
CA ILE A 28 -6.11 15.10 5.18
C ILE A 28 -6.73 13.99 4.33
N ARG A 29 -8.05 14.06 4.08
CA ARG A 29 -8.74 13.08 3.24
C ARG A 29 -8.15 13.02 1.82
N GLN A 30 -7.89 14.16 1.21
CA GLN A 30 -7.26 14.24 -0.11
C GLN A 30 -5.84 13.65 -0.10
N ALA A 31 -5.05 13.95 0.93
CA ALA A 31 -3.72 13.36 1.11
C ALA A 31 -3.79 11.84 1.28
N THR A 32 -4.78 11.32 2.04
CA THR A 32 -5.02 9.89 2.21
C THR A 32 -5.32 9.20 0.88
N ILE A 33 -6.19 9.78 0.06
CA ILE A 33 -6.51 9.27 -1.28
C ILE A 33 -5.25 9.27 -2.17
N LYS A 34 -4.53 10.39 -2.21
CA LYS A 34 -3.29 10.54 -2.98
C LYS A 34 -2.25 9.47 -2.59
N ASN A 35 -2.06 9.27 -1.28
CA ASN A 35 -1.12 8.28 -0.76
C ASN A 35 -1.54 6.84 -1.08
N ALA A 36 -2.83 6.52 -0.97
CA ALA A 36 -3.34 5.20 -1.31
C ALA A 36 -3.12 4.87 -2.80
N LEU A 37 -3.41 5.81 -3.69
CA LEU A 37 -3.17 5.67 -5.13
C LEU A 37 -1.68 5.55 -5.45
N LEU A 38 -0.83 6.34 -4.80
CA LEU A 38 0.62 6.24 -4.92
C LEU A 38 1.10 4.84 -4.57
N LEU A 39 0.72 4.32 -3.40
CA LEU A 39 1.16 3.01 -2.93
C LEU A 39 0.68 1.87 -3.84
N VAL A 40 -0.59 1.86 -4.26
CA VAL A 40 -1.09 0.85 -5.22
C VAL A 40 -0.28 0.87 -6.51
N ARG A 41 -0.02 2.05 -7.06
CA ARG A 41 0.79 2.20 -8.28
C ARG A 41 2.20 1.65 -8.10
N GLU A 42 2.86 2.01 -7.00
CA GLU A 42 4.25 1.62 -6.77
C GLU A 42 4.39 0.13 -6.41
N ILE A 43 3.40 -0.46 -5.72
CA ILE A 43 3.35 -1.91 -5.51
C ILE A 43 3.26 -2.64 -6.85
N LYS A 44 2.29 -2.27 -7.70
CA LYS A 44 2.12 -2.87 -9.03
C LYS A 44 3.37 -2.71 -9.90
N ARG A 45 3.95 -1.51 -9.90
CA ARG A 45 5.19 -1.21 -10.62
C ARG A 45 6.36 -2.03 -10.12
N GLY A 46 6.50 -2.19 -8.80
CA GLY A 46 7.53 -3.00 -8.16
C GLY A 46 7.44 -4.48 -8.56
N ILE A 47 6.23 -5.05 -8.59
CA ILE A 47 6.00 -6.42 -9.06
C ILE A 47 6.41 -6.55 -10.53
N VAL A 48 6.01 -5.63 -11.41
CA VAL A 48 6.36 -5.64 -12.83
C VAL A 48 7.88 -5.56 -13.02
N LYS A 49 8.55 -4.72 -12.24
CA LYS A 49 10.02 -4.56 -12.25
C LYS A 49 10.77 -5.68 -11.51
N GLN A 50 10.07 -6.60 -10.84
CA GLN A 50 10.63 -7.66 -10.01
C GLN A 50 11.47 -7.16 -8.82
N ALA A 51 11.26 -5.91 -8.41
CA ALA A 51 11.97 -5.26 -7.31
C ALA A 51 11.05 -4.25 -6.58
N PRO A 52 10.05 -4.71 -5.80
CA PRO A 52 9.20 -3.83 -5.00
C PRO A 52 10.02 -3.04 -3.97
N GLY A 53 9.82 -1.72 -3.91
CA GLY A 53 10.60 -0.86 -3.01
C GLY A 53 12.11 -0.88 -3.26
N GLY A 54 12.56 -1.36 -4.43
CA GLY A 54 13.98 -1.53 -4.76
C GLY A 54 14.58 -2.85 -4.31
N VAL A 55 13.82 -3.73 -3.64
CA VAL A 55 14.27 -5.05 -3.16
C VAL A 55 13.94 -6.11 -4.20
N PRO A 56 14.95 -6.75 -4.86
CA PRO A 56 14.71 -7.77 -5.86
C PRO A 56 14.03 -9.01 -5.26
N PHE A 57 13.11 -9.62 -6.02
CA PHE A 57 12.55 -10.90 -5.63
C PHE A 57 13.56 -12.05 -5.67
N VAL A 58 13.39 -13.01 -4.76
CA VAL A 58 14.07 -14.30 -4.84
C VAL A 58 13.68 -14.99 -6.14
N LYS A 59 14.67 -15.47 -6.89
CA LYS A 59 14.46 -16.14 -8.18
C LYS A 59 13.50 -17.32 -8.05
N LEU A 60 12.76 -17.58 -9.11
CA LEU A 60 11.94 -18.80 -9.22
C LEU A 60 12.84 -20.02 -9.43
N ALA A 61 12.39 -21.19 -8.95
CA ALA A 61 13.03 -22.46 -9.30
C ALA A 61 12.85 -22.73 -10.79
N GLU A 62 13.83 -23.41 -11.42
CA GLU A 62 13.81 -23.69 -12.85
C GLU A 62 12.57 -24.47 -13.27
N SER A 63 12.18 -25.49 -12.50
CA SER A 63 10.94 -26.23 -12.72
C SER A 63 9.67 -25.36 -12.71
N THR A 64 9.69 -24.26 -11.94
CA THR A 64 8.59 -23.28 -11.95
C THR A 64 8.63 -22.42 -13.20
N ILE A 65 9.82 -22.02 -13.65
CA ILE A 65 10.02 -21.23 -14.87
C ILE A 65 9.57 -22.03 -16.08
N GLU A 66 9.99 -23.29 -16.18
CA GLU A 66 9.63 -24.21 -17.26
C GLU A 66 8.11 -24.40 -17.36
N ARG A 67 7.45 -24.73 -16.23
CA ARG A 67 6.00 -24.92 -16.18
C ARG A 67 5.22 -23.66 -16.54
N LYS A 68 5.73 -22.49 -16.15
CA LYS A 68 5.08 -21.18 -16.31
C LYS A 68 5.42 -20.50 -17.61
N GLY A 69 6.54 -20.84 -18.25
CA GLY A 69 7.08 -20.16 -19.42
C GLY A 69 7.58 -18.74 -19.15
N SER A 70 7.84 -18.39 -17.88
CA SER A 70 8.26 -17.05 -17.49
C SER A 70 9.07 -17.04 -16.20
N SER A 71 10.13 -16.25 -16.16
CA SER A 71 10.96 -16.04 -14.95
C SER A 71 10.39 -14.96 -14.01
N LYS A 72 9.33 -14.26 -14.40
CA LYS A 72 8.75 -13.17 -13.58
C LYS A 72 7.99 -13.74 -12.39
N ALA A 73 8.47 -13.48 -11.17
CA ALA A 73 7.76 -13.83 -9.94
C ALA A 73 6.46 -13.03 -9.80
N LEU A 74 5.45 -13.61 -9.13
CA LEU A 74 4.13 -13.01 -8.85
C LEU A 74 3.31 -12.60 -10.09
N ILE A 75 3.82 -12.81 -11.30
CA ILE A 75 3.09 -12.58 -12.54
C ILE A 75 2.95 -13.93 -13.25
N ASP A 76 1.76 -14.50 -13.18
CA ASP A 76 1.36 -15.67 -13.95
C ASP A 76 0.19 -15.30 -14.86
N THR A 77 -1.02 -15.34 -14.35
CA THR A 77 -2.24 -14.92 -15.03
C THR A 77 -2.54 -13.43 -14.88
N GLY A 78 -1.76 -12.70 -14.07
CA GLY A 78 -1.99 -11.30 -13.73
C GLY A 78 -3.07 -11.07 -12.64
N PHE A 79 -3.70 -12.12 -12.12
CA PHE A 79 -4.75 -12.00 -11.09
C PHE A 79 -4.26 -11.28 -9.83
N LEU A 80 -3.08 -11.65 -9.30
CA LEU A 80 -2.52 -10.99 -8.12
C LEU A 80 -2.32 -9.49 -8.37
N LEU A 81 -1.77 -9.15 -9.53
CA LEU A 81 -1.50 -7.76 -9.91
C LEU A 81 -2.80 -6.95 -10.04
N SER A 82 -3.85 -7.52 -10.62
CA SER A 82 -5.16 -6.88 -10.77
C SER A 82 -5.89 -6.74 -9.42
N ALA A 83 -5.74 -7.72 -8.52
CA ALA A 83 -6.40 -7.76 -7.23
C ALA A 83 -5.85 -6.73 -6.22
N ILE A 84 -4.62 -6.21 -6.43
CA ILE A 84 -4.06 -5.15 -5.59
C ILE A 84 -4.86 -3.86 -5.80
N THR A 85 -5.47 -3.38 -4.73
CA THR A 85 -6.38 -2.23 -4.77
C THR A 85 -6.28 -1.40 -3.50
N GLN A 86 -7.04 -0.30 -3.45
CA GLN A 86 -7.25 0.49 -2.24
C GLN A 86 -8.75 0.58 -1.91
N LYS A 87 -9.02 0.71 -0.61
CA LYS A 87 -10.35 1.05 -0.12
C LYS A 87 -10.24 2.28 0.79
N ILE A 88 -10.90 3.36 0.38
CA ILE A 88 -10.91 4.60 1.15
C ILE A 88 -12.05 4.53 2.17
N MET A 89 -11.72 4.79 3.41
CA MET A 89 -12.63 4.99 4.53
C MET A 89 -12.52 6.46 4.98
N ALA A 90 -13.36 6.93 5.88
CA ALA A 90 -13.47 8.36 6.21
C ALA A 90 -12.11 9.10 6.35
N ASP A 91 -11.25 8.61 7.22
CA ASP A 91 -9.92 9.17 7.59
C ASP A 91 -8.76 8.20 7.33
N GLN A 92 -9.06 7.04 6.77
CA GLN A 92 -8.10 5.96 6.55
C GLN A 92 -8.19 5.43 5.13
N ALA A 93 -7.13 4.76 4.69
CA ALA A 93 -7.13 3.98 3.47
C ALA A 93 -6.49 2.61 3.71
N PHE A 94 -7.15 1.59 3.24
CA PHE A 94 -6.55 0.27 3.10
C PHE A 94 -5.89 0.17 1.73
N VAL A 95 -4.69 -0.40 1.67
CA VAL A 95 -3.97 -0.70 0.42
C VAL A 95 -3.52 -2.16 0.48
N GLY A 96 -3.88 -2.95 -0.52
CA GLY A 96 -3.54 -4.37 -0.55
C GLY A 96 -4.58 -5.22 -1.29
N LEU A 97 -4.79 -6.43 -0.80
CA LEU A 97 -5.73 -7.42 -1.34
C LEU A 97 -6.99 -7.47 -0.46
N LEU A 98 -8.15 -7.23 -1.04
CA LEU A 98 -9.41 -7.30 -0.32
C LEU A 98 -9.87 -8.75 -0.16
N ARG A 99 -10.47 -9.03 1.02
CA ARG A 99 -11.18 -10.30 1.24
C ARG A 99 -12.37 -10.41 0.26
N GLY A 100 -12.68 -11.63 -0.18
CA GLY A 100 -13.75 -11.86 -1.15
C GLY A 100 -13.31 -11.77 -2.61
N THR A 101 -12.09 -11.28 -2.90
CA THR A 101 -11.52 -11.38 -4.24
C THR A 101 -10.93 -12.78 -4.42
N VAL A 102 -11.47 -13.53 -5.38
CA VAL A 102 -11.04 -14.90 -5.68
C VAL A 102 -10.42 -14.99 -7.08
N ASN A 103 -9.52 -15.94 -7.28
CA ASN A 103 -9.01 -16.29 -8.61
C ASN A 103 -10.02 -17.19 -9.36
N LYS A 104 -9.67 -17.60 -10.58
CA LYS A 104 -10.50 -18.50 -11.41
C LYS A 104 -10.74 -19.87 -10.78
N ASP A 105 -9.90 -20.29 -9.85
CA ASP A 105 -9.97 -21.59 -9.15
C ASP A 105 -10.73 -21.46 -7.81
N GLY A 106 -11.29 -20.30 -7.49
CA GLY A 106 -12.05 -20.01 -6.27
C GLY A 106 -11.19 -19.71 -5.04
N GLU A 107 -9.87 -19.60 -5.19
CA GLU A 107 -8.98 -19.31 -4.05
C GLU A 107 -8.95 -17.83 -3.73
N GLN A 108 -8.98 -17.51 -2.43
CA GLN A 108 -8.92 -16.15 -1.94
C GLN A 108 -7.57 -15.50 -2.23
N MET A 109 -7.58 -14.38 -2.96
CA MET A 109 -6.36 -13.65 -3.33
C MET A 109 -5.59 -13.12 -2.12
N VAL A 110 -6.27 -12.85 -1.00
CA VAL A 110 -5.61 -12.43 0.24
C VAL A 110 -4.73 -13.54 0.83
N ASN A 111 -5.14 -14.81 0.72
CA ASN A 111 -4.35 -15.94 1.20
C ASN A 111 -3.12 -16.16 0.30
N ILE A 112 -3.32 -16.11 -1.02
CA ILE A 112 -2.22 -16.20 -1.98
C ILE A 112 -1.21 -15.06 -1.73
N GLY A 113 -1.70 -13.84 -1.54
CA GLY A 113 -0.87 -12.69 -1.22
C GLY A 113 -0.08 -12.85 0.07
N ALA A 114 -0.70 -13.37 1.13
CA ALA A 114 -0.02 -13.65 2.40
C ALA A 114 1.10 -14.68 2.25
N ILE A 115 0.84 -15.77 1.50
CA ILE A 115 1.85 -16.79 1.19
C ILE A 115 3.02 -16.16 0.42
N MET A 116 2.75 -15.28 -0.53
CA MET A 116 3.80 -14.61 -1.30
C MET A 116 4.58 -13.61 -0.45
N GLU A 117 3.90 -12.86 0.43
CA GLU A 117 4.53 -11.86 1.29
C GLU A 117 5.46 -12.49 2.33
N TYR A 118 5.01 -13.58 2.98
CA TYR A 118 5.71 -14.18 4.12
C TYR A 118 6.40 -15.51 3.82
N GLY A 119 6.15 -16.11 2.67
CA GLY A 119 6.55 -17.46 2.36
C GLY A 119 5.63 -18.49 3.03
N ALA A 120 5.83 -19.77 2.69
CA ALA A 120 5.11 -20.88 3.32
C ALA A 120 5.91 -22.16 3.24
N THR A 121 5.64 -23.07 4.18
CA THR A 121 6.10 -24.47 4.15
C THR A 121 4.88 -25.36 4.05
N ILE A 122 4.77 -26.11 2.96
CA ILE A 122 3.63 -26.98 2.67
C ILE A 122 4.09 -28.43 2.78
N LYS A 123 3.42 -29.19 3.65
CA LYS A 123 3.62 -30.66 3.73
C LYS A 123 2.65 -31.32 2.74
N HIS A 124 3.17 -31.87 1.67
CA HIS A 124 2.38 -32.59 0.69
C HIS A 124 2.00 -34.00 1.24
N PRO A 125 0.80 -34.55 0.92
CA PRO A 125 0.39 -35.88 1.37
C PRO A 125 1.36 -37.02 0.99
N SER A 126 2.16 -36.86 -0.05
CA SER A 126 3.23 -37.77 -0.45
C SER A 126 4.47 -37.75 0.46
N GLY A 127 4.47 -36.97 1.55
CA GLY A 127 5.60 -36.79 2.47
C GLY A 127 6.64 -35.76 2.03
N VAL A 128 6.49 -35.17 0.84
CA VAL A 128 7.40 -34.11 0.35
C VAL A 128 7.07 -32.80 1.03
N THR A 129 8.10 -32.11 1.50
CA THR A 129 7.99 -30.74 2.03
C THR A 129 8.34 -29.71 0.95
N ILE A 130 7.39 -28.85 0.61
CA ILE A 130 7.56 -27.77 -0.36
C ILE A 130 7.77 -26.48 0.40
N ILE A 131 8.91 -25.82 0.19
CA ILE A 131 9.24 -24.52 0.78
C ILE A 131 9.02 -23.45 -0.29
N LEU A 132 8.09 -22.53 -0.03
CA LEU A 132 7.85 -21.36 -0.85
C LEU A 132 8.59 -20.16 -0.20
N PRO A 133 9.68 -19.66 -0.82
CA PRO A 133 10.38 -18.51 -0.26
C PRO A 133 9.52 -17.26 -0.30
N ALA A 134 9.64 -16.42 0.73
CA ALA A 134 8.99 -15.13 0.77
C ALA A 134 9.41 -14.25 -0.43
N ARG A 135 8.44 -13.56 -1.01
CA ARG A 135 8.62 -12.55 -2.06
C ARG A 135 7.78 -11.34 -1.71
N PRO A 136 8.19 -10.58 -0.66
CA PRO A 136 7.40 -9.47 -0.15
C PRO A 136 7.24 -8.40 -1.22
N PHE A 137 6.01 -7.95 -1.42
CA PHE A 137 5.65 -6.96 -2.42
C PHE A 137 4.90 -5.76 -1.85
N LEU A 138 4.33 -5.89 -0.63
CA LEU A 138 3.67 -4.81 0.09
C LEU A 138 4.64 -4.09 1.01
N HIS A 139 5.26 -4.83 1.94
CA HIS A 139 6.12 -4.26 2.98
C HIS A 139 7.29 -3.43 2.43
N PRO A 140 8.09 -3.90 1.45
CA PRO A 140 9.21 -3.12 0.93
C PRO A 140 8.78 -1.79 0.29
N VAL A 141 7.60 -1.76 -0.35
CA VAL A 141 7.08 -0.52 -0.94
C VAL A 141 6.60 0.43 0.15
N MET A 142 5.91 -0.07 1.18
CA MET A 142 5.48 0.75 2.31
C MET A 142 6.67 1.43 2.98
N GLU A 143 7.75 0.72 3.22
CA GLU A 143 8.98 1.28 3.79
C GLU A 143 9.65 2.29 2.85
N ALA A 144 9.82 1.96 1.58
CA ALA A 144 10.46 2.84 0.61
C ALA A 144 9.73 4.17 0.40
N TYR A 145 8.40 4.17 0.53
CA TYR A 145 7.57 5.37 0.32
C TYR A 145 7.08 6.03 1.60
N ARG A 146 7.50 5.55 2.77
CA ARG A 146 7.07 6.05 4.08
C ARG A 146 7.26 7.56 4.22
N GLU A 147 8.45 8.07 3.94
CA GLU A 147 8.74 9.51 4.05
C GLU A 147 7.91 10.33 3.05
N GLN A 148 7.71 9.84 1.85
CA GLN A 148 6.86 10.48 0.86
C GLN A 148 5.39 10.58 1.31
N VAL A 149 4.88 9.53 1.93
CA VAL A 149 3.52 9.50 2.51
C VAL A 149 3.40 10.54 3.63
N ILE A 150 4.39 10.60 4.53
CA ILE A 150 4.44 11.57 5.63
C ILE A 150 4.50 13.00 5.08
N GLU A 151 5.35 13.25 4.09
CA GLU A 151 5.50 14.59 3.50
C GLU A 151 4.23 15.04 2.77
N ASN A 152 3.51 14.15 2.10
CA ASN A 152 2.22 14.47 1.52
C ASN A 152 1.19 14.94 2.58
N TYR A 153 1.18 14.33 3.77
CA TYR A 153 0.33 14.80 4.87
C TYR A 153 0.81 16.14 5.44
N ARG A 154 2.12 16.34 5.60
CA ARG A 154 2.68 17.63 6.05
C ARG A 154 2.30 18.77 5.10
N GLN A 155 2.41 18.54 3.80
CA GLN A 155 2.01 19.52 2.77
C GLN A 155 0.51 19.81 2.82
N ALA A 156 -0.33 18.77 2.99
CA ALA A 156 -1.76 18.95 3.11
C ALA A 156 -2.14 19.81 4.34
N ILE A 157 -1.47 19.58 5.48
CA ILE A 157 -1.68 20.39 6.68
C ILE A 157 -1.24 21.83 6.45
N ARG A 158 -0.02 22.06 5.92
CA ARG A 158 0.51 23.40 5.63
C ARG A 158 -0.36 24.19 4.66
N SER A 159 -1.07 23.54 3.75
CA SER A 159 -1.95 24.20 2.79
C SER A 159 -3.22 24.79 3.41
N VAL A 160 -3.52 24.45 4.66
CA VAL A 160 -4.70 24.93 5.39
C VAL A 160 -4.39 26.19 6.20
N PHE A 161 -3.15 26.31 6.65
CA PHE A 161 -2.65 27.41 7.50
C PHE A 161 -1.64 28.29 6.78
#